data_f49e5e1d5256446b3e86a833e45904c0
#
_entry.id   f49e5e1d5256446b3e86a833e45904c0
#
_cell.length_a   1.000
_cell.length_b   1.000
_cell.length_c   1.000
_cell.angle_alpha   90.00
_cell.angle_beta   90.00
_cell.angle_gamma   90.00
#
_symmetry.space_group_name_H-M   'P 1'
#
loop_
_entity.id
_entity.type
_entity.pdbx_description
1 polymer ?
#
loop_
_entity_poly.entity_id
_entity_poly.type
_entity_poly.pdbx_seq_one_letter_code
_entity_poly.pdbx_strand_id
1 'polypeptide(L)'
;YHSPTDPERSYLWRWIGMHAPDLVLEVRSVEDASGSFATPASATPGPDAWTVPTDDPSDSLARQLSIAAAAGTGTIPAGVLRVGKSISNAQRLHLFEQLVASYRETPSPARQELQRRLKRTPIELAGELSEHYGHRLDNVVYIPAVALIGRLRLAGLTDGDSHLAAVK
;
A
#
# COMPACT_ATOMS: atom_id res chain seq x y z
N TYR A 1 11.47 -0.43 3.78
CA TYR A 1 11.77 0.84 3.10
C TYR A 1 11.68 2.04 4.05
N HIS A 2 10.95 1.89 5.13
CA HIS A 2 10.86 2.90 6.17
C HIS A 2 12.13 2.86 7.04
N SER A 3 12.89 3.97 7.04
CA SER A 3 14.07 4.14 7.89
C SER A 3 13.97 5.44 8.67
N PRO A 4 14.15 5.43 9.99
CA PRO A 4 14.17 6.66 10.78
C PRO A 4 15.38 7.55 10.46
N THR A 5 16.43 6.99 9.86
CA THR A 5 17.65 7.71 9.45
C THR A 5 17.59 8.28 8.04
N ASP A 6 16.52 7.97 7.26
CA ASP A 6 16.31 8.44 5.90
C ASP A 6 14.90 9.02 5.79
N PRO A 7 14.72 10.31 6.12
CA PRO A 7 13.42 10.95 6.12
C PRO A 7 12.79 11.03 4.73
N GLU A 8 13.58 11.17 3.66
CA GLU A 8 13.09 11.24 2.29
C GLU A 8 12.41 9.94 1.89
N ARG A 9 13.01 8.79 2.20
CA ARG A 9 12.38 7.47 1.97
C ARG A 9 11.09 7.33 2.75
N SER A 10 11.07 7.78 4.00
CA SER A 10 9.87 7.71 4.84
C SER A 10 8.74 8.59 4.29
N TYR A 11 9.04 9.79 3.81
CA TYR A 11 8.06 10.66 3.18
C TYR A 11 7.53 10.09 1.88
N LEU A 12 8.40 9.60 1.00
CA LEU A 12 8.00 8.97 -0.25
C LEU A 12 7.09 7.76 0.01
N TRP A 13 7.44 6.91 0.97
CA TRP A 13 6.64 5.75 1.37
C TRP A 13 5.23 6.13 1.84
N ARG A 14 5.15 7.13 2.71
CA ARG A 14 3.87 7.64 3.21
C ARG A 14 3.05 8.29 2.10
N TRP A 15 3.69 9.08 1.25
CA TRP A 15 3.03 9.75 0.14
C TRP A 15 2.41 8.73 -0.82
N ILE A 16 3.16 7.70 -1.20
CA ILE A 16 2.66 6.62 -2.05
C ILE A 16 1.49 5.89 -1.36
N GLY A 17 1.62 5.57 -0.08
CA GLY A 17 0.55 4.91 0.69
C GLY A 17 -0.73 5.74 0.79
N MET A 18 -0.62 7.05 0.94
CA MET A 18 -1.77 7.97 1.00
C MET A 18 -2.50 8.08 -0.34
N HIS A 19 -1.78 8.04 -1.45
CA HIS A 19 -2.37 8.15 -2.78
C HIS A 19 -2.86 6.81 -3.33
N ALA A 20 -2.33 5.72 -2.80
CA ALA A 20 -2.66 4.36 -3.20
C ALA A 20 -2.74 4.19 -4.73
N PRO A 21 -1.66 4.47 -5.48
CA PRO A 21 -1.65 4.33 -6.93
C PRO A 21 -1.88 2.88 -7.34
N ASP A 22 -2.34 2.67 -8.56
CA ASP A 22 -2.57 1.32 -9.10
C ASP A 22 -1.28 0.66 -9.55
N LEU A 23 -0.27 1.49 -9.91
CA LEU A 23 1.06 1.07 -10.28
C LEU A 23 2.10 2.11 -9.85
N VAL A 24 3.24 1.64 -9.41
CA VAL A 24 4.45 2.45 -9.21
C VAL A 24 5.54 1.96 -10.15
N LEU A 25 6.13 2.87 -10.89
CA LEU A 25 7.24 2.57 -11.78
C LEU A 25 8.53 3.21 -11.24
N GLU A 26 9.49 2.37 -10.88
CA GLU A 26 10.84 2.79 -10.52
C GLU A 26 11.71 2.84 -11.79
N VAL A 27 12.15 4.02 -12.18
CA VAL A 27 13.00 4.19 -13.37
C VAL A 27 14.46 4.25 -12.96
N ARG A 28 15.29 3.36 -13.50
CA ARG A 28 16.73 3.29 -13.22
C ARG A 28 17.55 3.52 -14.48
N SER A 29 18.51 4.40 -14.40
CA SER A 29 19.51 4.58 -15.44
C SER A 29 20.62 3.53 -15.30
N VAL A 30 20.95 2.82 -16.38
CA VAL A 30 22.00 1.78 -16.42
C VAL A 30 22.96 2.04 -17.57
N GLU A 31 24.24 1.64 -17.39
CA GLU A 31 25.28 1.97 -18.37
C GLU A 31 25.07 1.26 -19.72
N ASP A 32 24.75 -0.03 -19.72
CA ASP A 32 24.84 -0.90 -20.91
C ASP A 32 23.51 -1.51 -21.36
N ALA A 33 22.37 -0.99 -20.94
CA ALA A 33 21.11 -1.59 -21.34
C ALA A 33 20.56 -0.94 -22.62
N SER A 34 20.29 -1.74 -23.60
CA SER A 34 19.35 -1.50 -24.69
C SER A 34 17.92 -1.43 -24.15
N GLY A 35 17.59 -0.53 -23.26
CA GLY A 35 16.29 -0.38 -22.62
C GLY A 35 15.54 -1.69 -22.41
N SER A 36 15.55 -2.22 -21.20
CA SER A 36 14.79 -3.41 -20.87
C SER A 36 13.77 -3.07 -19.82
N PHE A 37 12.53 -3.42 -20.09
CA PHE A 37 11.51 -3.46 -19.05
C PHE A 37 11.50 -4.88 -18.47
N ALA A 38 11.75 -4.99 -17.17
CA ALA A 38 11.62 -6.26 -16.50
C ALA A 38 10.15 -6.50 -16.16
N THR A 39 9.41 -7.00 -17.15
CA THR A 39 8.23 -7.80 -16.90
C THR A 39 8.65 -9.24 -16.79
N PRO A 40 7.97 -10.10 -16.01
CA PRO A 40 8.15 -11.53 -16.12
C PRO A 40 7.90 -11.92 -17.58
N ALA A 41 8.90 -12.50 -18.22
CA ALA A 41 8.75 -13.05 -19.55
C ALA A 41 7.64 -14.11 -19.50
N SER A 42 6.65 -13.99 -20.36
CA SER A 42 5.67 -15.03 -20.73
C SER A 42 4.30 -15.08 -20.09
N ALA A 43 3.79 -14.06 -19.46
CA ALA A 43 2.36 -14.11 -19.13
C ALA A 43 1.62 -12.95 -19.81
N THR A 44 0.47 -13.23 -20.40
CA THR A 44 -0.53 -12.20 -20.67
C THR A 44 -0.66 -11.36 -19.42
N PRO A 45 -0.45 -10.03 -19.43
CA PRO A 45 -0.37 -9.24 -18.22
C PRO A 45 -1.68 -9.32 -17.45
N GLY A 46 -1.73 -10.18 -16.44
CA GLY A 46 -2.73 -10.13 -15.39
C GLY A 46 -2.32 -9.13 -14.33
N PRO A 47 -3.16 -8.81 -13.36
CA PRO A 47 -2.83 -7.94 -12.25
C PRO A 47 -1.58 -8.40 -11.46
N ASP A 48 -1.22 -9.67 -11.56
CA ASP A 48 -0.04 -10.26 -10.93
C ASP A 48 1.23 -10.19 -11.79
N ALA A 49 1.15 -9.61 -12.99
CA ALA A 49 2.26 -9.59 -13.95
C ALA A 49 3.35 -8.54 -13.65
N TRP A 50 3.09 -7.65 -12.71
CA TRP A 50 4.03 -6.61 -12.29
C TRP A 50 4.83 -7.10 -11.10
N THR A 51 5.63 -8.13 -11.29
CA THR A 51 6.55 -8.62 -10.27
C THR A 51 7.91 -7.96 -10.43
N VAL A 52 8.46 -7.52 -9.31
CA VAL A 52 9.84 -7.07 -9.27
C VAL A 52 10.75 -8.26 -9.57
N PRO A 53 11.80 -8.10 -10.41
CA PRO A 53 12.76 -9.15 -10.67
C PRO A 53 13.32 -9.72 -9.36
N THR A 54 13.53 -11.04 -9.34
CA THR A 54 14.05 -11.73 -8.15
C THR A 54 15.47 -11.30 -7.77
N ASP A 55 16.23 -10.76 -8.73
CA ASP A 55 17.57 -10.19 -8.56
C ASP A 55 17.55 -8.73 -8.07
N ASP A 56 16.35 -8.13 -7.93
CA ASP A 56 16.26 -6.75 -7.45
C ASP A 56 16.64 -6.67 -5.97
N PRO A 57 17.38 -5.62 -5.55
CA PRO A 57 17.76 -5.43 -4.15
C PRO A 57 16.55 -5.50 -3.20
N SER A 58 16.71 -6.17 -2.08
CA SER A 58 15.64 -6.35 -1.09
C SER A 58 15.10 -5.04 -0.52
N ASP A 59 15.87 -3.96 -0.60
CA ASP A 59 15.54 -2.61 -0.13
C ASP A 59 15.03 -1.69 -1.25
N SER A 60 14.86 -2.18 -2.47
CA SER A 60 14.29 -1.37 -3.55
C SER A 60 12.85 -0.96 -3.26
N LEU A 61 12.48 0.22 -3.73
CA LEU A 61 11.11 0.73 -3.57
C LEU A 61 10.09 -0.19 -4.21
N ALA A 62 10.35 -0.62 -5.45
CA ALA A 62 9.45 -1.48 -6.20
C ALA A 62 9.20 -2.81 -5.47
N ARG A 63 10.26 -3.45 -4.97
CA ARG A 63 10.15 -4.70 -4.22
C ARG A 63 9.37 -4.51 -2.92
N GLN A 64 9.68 -3.46 -2.17
CA GLN A 64 9.01 -3.20 -0.89
C GLN A 64 7.52 -2.90 -1.06
N LEU A 65 7.13 -2.14 -2.08
CA LEU A 65 5.72 -1.87 -2.37
C LEU A 65 4.94 -3.13 -2.75
N SER A 66 5.59 -4.07 -3.44
CA SER A 66 4.96 -5.33 -3.86
C SER A 66 4.74 -6.33 -2.72
N ILE A 67 5.52 -6.26 -1.64
CA ILE A 67 5.45 -7.22 -0.52
C ILE A 67 4.95 -6.62 0.79
N ALA A 68 5.04 -5.31 0.97
CA ALA A 68 4.68 -4.65 2.22
C ALA A 68 3.56 -3.63 2.00
N ALA A 69 2.63 -3.60 2.94
CA ALA A 69 1.53 -2.63 2.92
C ALA A 69 2.04 -1.22 3.26
N ALA A 70 2.10 -0.34 2.28
CA ALA A 70 2.40 1.07 2.51
C ALA A 70 1.28 1.72 3.34
N ALA A 71 1.64 2.37 4.44
CA ALA A 71 0.68 3.01 5.35
C ALA A 71 -0.46 2.08 5.83
N GLY A 72 -0.26 0.76 5.86
CA GLY A 72 -1.25 -0.21 6.30
C GLY A 72 -2.46 -0.34 5.38
N THR A 73 -2.35 0.09 4.13
CA THR A 73 -3.47 0.04 3.16
C THR A 73 -3.44 -1.19 2.26
N GLY A 74 -2.31 -1.82 2.09
CA GLY A 74 -2.16 -2.97 1.20
C GLY A 74 -0.95 -2.84 0.28
N THR A 75 -0.68 -3.87 -0.49
CA THR A 75 0.42 -3.86 -1.46
C THR A 75 0.07 -3.02 -2.68
N ILE A 76 1.09 -2.49 -3.33
CA ILE A 76 0.98 -1.72 -4.56
C ILE A 76 1.84 -2.40 -5.62
N PRO A 77 1.25 -2.83 -6.76
CA PRO A 77 2.02 -3.33 -7.87
C PRO A 77 3.12 -2.36 -8.28
N ALA A 78 4.33 -2.85 -8.44
CA ALA A 78 5.46 -2.02 -8.81
C ALA A 78 6.35 -2.74 -9.82
N GLY A 79 6.97 -1.97 -10.70
CA GLY A 79 7.90 -2.45 -11.69
C GLY A 79 9.17 -1.62 -11.73
N VAL A 80 10.21 -2.17 -12.35
CA VAL A 80 11.49 -1.49 -12.57
C VAL A 80 11.73 -1.32 -14.06
N LEU A 81 11.81 -0.09 -14.52
CA LEU A 81 12.21 0.25 -15.89
C LEU A 81 13.70 0.61 -15.91
N ARG A 82 14.51 -0.24 -16.56
CA ARG A 82 15.93 0.02 -16.76
C ARG A 82 16.14 0.74 -18.09
N VAL A 83 16.69 1.92 -18.02
CA VAL A 83 16.89 2.79 -19.19
C VAL A 83 18.38 2.99 -19.41
N GLY A 84 18.90 2.57 -20.56
CA GLY A 84 20.29 2.81 -20.93
C GLY A 84 20.59 4.29 -21.06
N LYS A 85 21.74 4.73 -20.59
CA LYS A 85 22.18 6.14 -20.72
C LYS A 85 22.32 6.58 -22.17
N SER A 86 22.68 5.67 -23.05
CA SER A 86 22.95 5.91 -24.46
C SER A 86 21.72 5.94 -25.37
N ILE A 87 20.54 5.51 -24.86
CA ILE A 87 19.33 5.50 -25.69
C ILE A 87 18.77 6.90 -25.92
N SER A 88 18.25 7.12 -27.13
CA SER A 88 17.63 8.40 -27.50
C SER A 88 16.33 8.66 -26.76
N ASN A 89 15.89 9.92 -26.73
CA ASN A 89 14.60 10.29 -26.14
C ASN A 89 13.43 9.62 -26.85
N ALA A 90 13.50 9.39 -28.16
CA ALA A 90 12.48 8.68 -28.92
C ALA A 90 12.35 7.22 -28.45
N GLN A 91 13.46 6.55 -28.21
CA GLN A 91 13.46 5.19 -27.68
C GLN A 91 12.92 5.13 -26.24
N ARG A 92 13.26 6.14 -25.41
CA ARG A 92 12.69 6.23 -24.03
C ARG A 92 11.17 6.39 -24.06
N LEU A 93 10.69 7.27 -24.94
CA LEU A 93 9.25 7.48 -25.11
C LEU A 93 8.56 6.19 -25.59
N HIS A 94 9.13 5.51 -26.56
CA HIS A 94 8.60 4.25 -27.07
C HIS A 94 8.52 3.16 -25.98
N LEU A 95 9.56 3.02 -25.15
CA LEU A 95 9.53 2.09 -24.01
C LEU A 95 8.40 2.44 -23.03
N PHE A 96 8.21 3.72 -22.78
CA PHE A 96 7.13 4.17 -21.90
C PHE A 96 5.75 3.92 -22.51
N GLU A 97 5.58 4.17 -23.80
CA GLU A 97 4.33 3.88 -24.52
C GLU A 97 4.00 2.38 -24.51
N GLN A 98 4.98 1.52 -24.73
CA GLN A 98 4.80 0.08 -24.63
C GLN A 98 4.38 -0.34 -23.22
N LEU A 99 5.00 0.26 -22.21
CA LEU A 99 4.63 0.04 -20.81
C LEU A 99 3.18 0.41 -20.55
N VAL A 100 2.78 1.62 -20.91
CA VAL A 100 1.41 2.12 -20.74
C VAL A 100 0.41 1.24 -21.50
N ALA A 101 0.74 0.84 -22.70
CA ALA A 101 -0.11 -0.04 -23.53
C ALA A 101 -0.27 -1.45 -22.92
N SER A 102 0.74 -1.92 -22.19
CA SER A 102 0.70 -3.22 -21.51
C SER A 102 -0.02 -3.17 -20.16
N TYR A 103 -0.18 -1.97 -19.61
CA TYR A 103 -0.84 -1.79 -18.32
C TYR A 103 -2.35 -2.00 -18.43
N ARG A 104 -2.89 -2.84 -17.57
CA ARG A 104 -4.35 -3.00 -17.42
C ARG A 104 -4.80 -2.20 -16.20
N GLU A 105 -5.81 -1.40 -16.40
CA GLU A 105 -6.41 -0.59 -15.35
C GLU A 105 -7.15 -1.48 -14.33
N THR A 106 -6.39 -1.96 -13.36
CA THR A 106 -6.92 -2.77 -12.25
C THR A 106 -6.54 -2.06 -10.96
N PRO A 107 -7.52 -1.73 -10.10
CA PRO A 107 -7.23 -1.10 -8.83
C PRO A 107 -6.28 -1.94 -7.98
N SER A 108 -5.23 -1.32 -7.47
CA SER A 108 -4.30 -1.98 -6.54
C SER A 108 -5.00 -2.40 -5.24
N PRO A 109 -4.49 -3.42 -4.52
CA PRO A 109 -4.99 -3.76 -3.19
C PRO A 109 -5.05 -2.56 -2.25
N ALA A 110 -4.05 -1.69 -2.32
CA ALA A 110 -4.01 -0.46 -1.54
C ALA A 110 -5.15 0.51 -1.91
N ARG A 111 -5.42 0.69 -3.20
CA ARG A 111 -6.55 1.53 -3.65
C ARG A 111 -7.90 0.94 -3.26
N GLN A 112 -8.08 -0.36 -3.41
CA GLN A 112 -9.31 -1.04 -3.00
C GLN A 112 -9.58 -0.84 -1.50
N GLU A 113 -8.56 -1.03 -0.67
CA GLU A 113 -8.67 -0.82 0.77
C GLU A 113 -8.95 0.64 1.13
N LEU A 114 -8.29 1.60 0.47
CA LEU A 114 -8.57 3.02 0.67
C LEU A 114 -10.02 3.36 0.30
N GLN A 115 -10.50 2.86 -0.82
CA GLN A 115 -11.89 3.06 -1.24
C GLN A 115 -12.88 2.41 -0.26
N ARG A 116 -12.57 1.23 0.27
CA ARG A 116 -13.35 0.59 1.34
C ARG A 116 -13.44 1.48 2.56
N ARG A 117 -12.29 2.02 3.01
CA ARG A 117 -12.23 2.92 4.19
C ARG A 117 -13.04 4.20 4.00
N LEU A 118 -13.00 4.78 2.81
CA LEU A 118 -13.76 6.00 2.50
C LEU A 118 -15.28 5.78 2.46
N LYS A 119 -15.74 4.56 2.22
CA LYS A 119 -17.16 4.22 2.19
C LYS A 119 -17.73 3.80 3.53
N ARG A 120 -16.86 3.58 4.56
CA ARG A 120 -17.31 3.16 5.89
C ARG A 120 -18.21 4.22 6.53
N THR A 121 -19.28 3.75 7.13
CA THR A 121 -20.08 4.56 8.03
C THR A 121 -19.37 4.80 9.37
N PRO A 122 -19.72 5.84 10.12
CA PRO A 122 -19.17 6.04 11.47
C PRO A 122 -19.38 4.84 12.40
N ILE A 123 -20.49 4.13 12.26
CA ILE A 123 -20.82 2.94 13.08
C ILE A 123 -19.90 1.75 12.72
N GLU A 124 -19.67 1.50 11.43
CA GLU A 124 -18.74 0.47 10.99
C GLU A 124 -17.31 0.76 11.47
N LEU A 125 -16.88 2.02 11.36
CA LEU A 125 -15.57 2.43 11.87
C LEU A 125 -15.48 2.24 13.40
N ALA A 126 -16.51 2.61 14.14
CA ALA A 126 -16.55 2.40 15.59
C ALA A 126 -16.50 0.92 15.96
N GLY A 127 -17.18 0.07 15.18
CA GLY A 127 -17.11 -1.39 15.33
C GLY A 127 -15.69 -1.91 15.15
N GLU A 128 -15.03 -1.59 14.03
CA GLU A 128 -13.64 -1.99 13.76
C GLU A 128 -12.68 -1.51 14.86
N LEU A 129 -12.82 -0.27 15.33
CA LEU A 129 -11.99 0.26 16.43
C LEU A 129 -12.25 -0.48 17.74
N SER A 130 -13.48 -0.89 18.01
CA SER A 130 -13.83 -1.63 19.22
C SER A 130 -13.23 -3.04 19.27
N GLU A 131 -12.89 -3.63 18.13
CA GLU A 131 -12.19 -4.91 18.06
C GLU A 131 -10.73 -4.80 18.53
N HIS A 132 -10.12 -3.63 18.36
CA HIS A 132 -8.72 -3.41 18.70
C HIS A 132 -8.49 -2.69 20.02
N TYR A 133 -9.44 -1.87 20.44
CA TYR A 133 -9.28 -1.00 21.61
C TYR A 133 -10.35 -1.25 22.67
N GLY A 134 -10.05 -0.90 23.92
CA GLY A 134 -11.00 -0.95 25.03
C GLY A 134 -11.22 -2.35 25.61
N HIS A 135 -10.29 -3.29 25.42
CA HIS A 135 -10.36 -4.64 25.99
C HIS A 135 -9.70 -4.78 27.36
N ARG A 136 -8.79 -3.85 27.71
CA ARG A 136 -8.03 -3.90 28.97
C ARG A 136 -7.89 -2.51 29.57
N LEU A 137 -7.99 -2.45 30.90
CA LEU A 137 -7.68 -1.28 31.72
C LEU A 137 -6.44 -1.57 32.57
N ASP A 138 -5.34 -1.93 31.93
CA ASP A 138 -4.10 -2.25 32.65
C ASP A 138 -3.50 -1.02 33.34
N ASN A 139 -3.83 0.17 32.81
CA ASN A 139 -3.47 1.44 33.42
C ASN A 139 -4.66 2.41 33.31
N VAL A 140 -4.94 3.13 34.40
CA VAL A 140 -5.97 4.19 34.40
C VAL A 140 -5.41 5.43 33.70
N VAL A 141 -5.33 5.37 32.39
CA VAL A 141 -4.93 6.49 31.55
C VAL A 141 -6.06 6.87 30.60
N TYR A 142 -6.03 8.10 30.16
CA TYR A 142 -7.07 8.71 29.35
C TYR A 142 -7.50 7.87 28.12
N ILE A 143 -6.55 7.33 27.36
CA ILE A 143 -6.85 6.63 26.09
C ILE A 143 -7.68 5.36 26.30
N PRO A 144 -7.33 4.40 27.18
CA PRO A 144 -8.16 3.24 27.49
C PRO A 144 -9.54 3.60 28.04
N ALA A 145 -9.64 4.63 28.88
CA ALA A 145 -10.92 5.08 29.43
C ALA A 145 -11.87 5.60 28.34
N VAL A 146 -11.36 6.40 27.38
CA VAL A 146 -12.16 6.88 26.25
C VAL A 146 -12.59 5.73 25.35
N ALA A 147 -11.72 4.73 25.10
CA ALA A 147 -12.06 3.56 24.32
C ALA A 147 -13.19 2.73 24.96
N LEU A 148 -13.16 2.55 26.29
CA LEU A 148 -14.25 1.89 27.02
C LEU A 148 -15.58 2.65 26.95
N ILE A 149 -15.55 3.96 27.11
CA ILE A 149 -16.76 4.80 26.96
C ILE A 149 -17.30 4.67 25.53
N GLY A 150 -16.42 4.64 24.52
CA GLY A 150 -16.78 4.40 23.13
C GLY A 150 -17.50 3.07 22.93
N ARG A 151 -17.00 1.98 23.53
CA ARG A 151 -17.62 0.65 23.48
C ARG A 151 -18.99 0.61 24.14
N LEU A 152 -19.14 1.23 25.31
CA LEU A 152 -20.42 1.32 26.02
C LEU A 152 -21.47 2.05 25.16
N ARG A 153 -21.09 3.14 24.52
CA ARG A 153 -21.97 3.89 23.62
C ARG A 153 -22.33 3.09 22.35
N LEU A 154 -21.35 2.40 21.79
CA LEU A 154 -21.56 1.57 20.61
C LEU A 154 -22.55 0.43 20.91
N ALA A 155 -22.43 -0.23 22.08
CA ALA A 155 -23.38 -1.25 22.53
C ALA A 155 -24.82 -0.72 22.57
N GLY A 156 -25.03 0.50 23.07
CA GLY A 156 -26.34 1.14 23.10
C GLY A 156 -26.90 1.55 21.72
N LEU A 157 -26.04 1.65 20.71
CA LEU A 157 -26.44 2.02 19.34
C LEU A 157 -26.69 0.81 18.44
N THR A 158 -26.10 -0.35 18.78
CA THR A 158 -26.12 -1.56 17.93
C THR A 158 -26.91 -2.72 18.53
N ASP A 159 -27.55 -2.54 19.69
CA ASP A 159 -28.20 -3.59 20.48
C ASP A 159 -27.30 -4.84 20.71
N GLY A 160 -25.99 -4.61 20.75
CA GLY A 160 -24.98 -5.67 20.79
C GLY A 160 -24.39 -5.88 22.17
N ASP A 161 -24.79 -6.93 22.88
CA ASP A 161 -24.18 -7.35 24.17
C ASP A 161 -22.69 -7.73 24.04
N SER A 162 -22.21 -8.01 22.83
CA SER A 162 -20.82 -8.37 22.54
C SER A 162 -19.82 -7.27 22.95
N HIS A 163 -20.22 -6.01 22.84
CA HIS A 163 -19.40 -4.88 23.24
C HIS A 163 -19.34 -4.69 24.77
N LEU A 164 -20.36 -5.18 25.49
CA LEU A 164 -20.44 -5.10 26.96
C LEU A 164 -19.68 -6.23 27.66
N ALA A 165 -19.61 -7.41 27.03
CA ALA A 165 -18.96 -8.58 27.64
C ALA A 165 -17.47 -8.35 27.95
N ALA A 166 -16.81 -7.47 27.23
CA ALA A 166 -15.42 -7.12 27.44
C ALA A 166 -15.19 -6.01 28.49
N VAL A 167 -16.27 -5.42 29.05
CA VAL A 167 -16.21 -4.32 30.03
C VAL A 167 -16.49 -4.82 31.47
N LYS A 168 -16.93 -6.07 31.58
CA LYS A 168 -17.10 -6.76 32.87
C LYS A 168 -15.81 -7.44 33.31
#